data_5c4e3628e8f50dae2e6b1de31a735c5c
#
_entry.id   5c4e3628e8f50dae2e6b1de31a735c5c
#
_cell.length_a   1.000
_cell.length_b   1.000
_cell.length_c   1.000
_cell.angle_alpha   90.00
_cell.angle_beta   90.00
_cell.angle_gamma   90.00
#
_symmetry.space_group_name_H-M   'P 1'
#
loop_
_entity.id
_entity.type
_entity.pdbx_description
1 polymer ?
#
loop_
_entity_poly.entity_id
_entity_poly.type
_entity_poly.pdbx_seq_one_letter_code
_entity_poly.pdbx_strand_id
1 'polypeptide(L)'
;GVAGDLFVHLFSALHAVTSSAGPNRILATGGLRYWKDGRDVPDVILGIYDYPETAKHPAFNLQMRVNFVDGSESDQGLRLIGTDGVIIFGWNDVKVIRHKLNPEPGYGGWDSYETF
;
A
#
# COMPACT_ATOMS: atom_id res chain seq x y z
N GLY A 1 18.63 -4.91 -2.13
CA GLY A 1 17.91 -4.98 -0.86
C GLY A 1 16.41 -5.19 -1.06
N VAL A 2 15.69 -5.30 0.02
CA VAL A 2 14.24 -5.62 0.01
C VAL A 2 13.43 -4.66 -0.85
N ALA A 3 13.65 -3.37 -0.71
CA ALA A 3 12.90 -2.37 -1.47
C ALA A 3 13.15 -2.49 -2.96
N GLY A 4 14.39 -2.74 -3.37
CA GLY A 4 14.76 -2.89 -4.78
C GLY A 4 14.41 -4.25 -5.37
N ASP A 5 14.46 -5.32 -4.58
CA ASP A 5 14.28 -6.68 -5.08
C ASP A 5 12.82 -7.15 -5.07
N LEU A 6 12.06 -6.76 -4.05
CA LEU A 6 10.68 -7.22 -3.86
C LEU A 6 9.65 -6.11 -4.06
N PHE A 7 9.87 -4.97 -3.44
CA PHE A 7 8.90 -3.88 -3.48
C PHE A 7 8.73 -3.27 -4.86
N VAL A 8 9.74 -3.34 -5.71
CA VAL A 8 9.67 -2.86 -7.08
C VAL A 8 8.49 -3.48 -7.85
N HIS A 9 8.14 -4.73 -7.58
CA HIS A 9 7.01 -5.39 -8.24
C HIS A 9 5.68 -4.73 -7.89
N LEU A 10 5.48 -4.39 -6.61
CA LEU A 10 4.26 -3.72 -6.15
C LEU A 10 4.22 -2.25 -6.60
N PHE A 11 5.34 -1.56 -6.56
CA PHE A 11 5.43 -0.19 -7.10
C PHE A 11 5.12 -0.14 -8.59
N SER A 12 5.65 -1.08 -9.36
CA SER A 12 5.39 -1.15 -10.80
C SER A 12 3.91 -1.38 -11.08
N ALA A 13 3.27 -2.27 -10.35
CA ALA A 13 1.83 -2.52 -10.47
C ALA A 13 1.01 -1.27 -10.12
N LEU A 14 1.32 -0.61 -8.99
CA LEU A 14 0.65 0.60 -8.55
C LEU A 14 0.77 1.71 -9.59
N HIS A 15 2.00 1.96 -10.09
CA HIS A 15 2.24 3.02 -11.06
C HIS A 15 1.59 2.72 -12.41
N ALA A 16 1.51 1.46 -12.81
CA ALA A 16 0.80 1.06 -14.02
C ALA A 16 -0.71 1.32 -13.92
N VAL A 17 -1.31 0.96 -12.79
CA VAL A 17 -2.76 1.14 -12.56
C VAL A 17 -3.14 2.62 -12.43
N THR A 18 -2.34 3.41 -11.71
CA THR A 18 -2.63 4.83 -11.45
C THR A 18 -2.07 5.77 -12.51
N SER A 19 -1.20 5.28 -13.39
CA SER A 19 -0.42 6.09 -14.33
C SER A 19 0.41 7.16 -13.63
N SER A 20 0.89 6.86 -12.43
CA SER A 20 1.68 7.78 -11.62
C SER A 20 3.12 7.85 -12.09
N ALA A 21 3.70 9.06 -11.98
CA ALA A 21 5.13 9.28 -12.21
C ALA A 21 5.96 9.05 -10.94
N GLY A 22 5.32 8.87 -9.80
CA GLY A 22 5.99 8.62 -8.53
C GLY A 22 5.61 9.61 -7.43
N PRO A 23 6.08 9.36 -6.20
CA PRO A 23 5.81 10.23 -5.06
C PRO A 23 6.66 11.50 -5.09
N ASN A 24 6.21 12.54 -4.41
CA ASN A 24 6.98 13.77 -4.21
C ASN A 24 7.53 13.90 -2.78
N ARG A 25 7.13 13.04 -1.86
CA ARG A 25 7.66 13.01 -0.49
C ARG A 25 7.67 11.58 0.03
N ILE A 26 8.77 11.19 0.68
CA ILE A 26 8.96 9.86 1.23
C ILE A 26 9.49 9.97 2.64
N LEU A 27 8.84 9.26 3.57
CA LEU A 27 9.32 9.03 4.93
C LEU A 27 9.49 7.53 5.11
N ALA A 28 10.65 7.10 5.55
CA ALA A 28 10.93 5.68 5.72
C ALA A 28 11.77 5.43 6.97
N THR A 29 11.55 4.28 7.58
CA THR A 29 12.33 3.77 8.68
C THR A 29 12.47 2.27 8.56
N GLY A 30 13.47 1.72 9.21
CA GLY A 30 13.71 0.28 9.19
C GLY A 30 15.04 -0.04 9.81
N GLY A 31 15.42 -1.28 9.75
CA GLY A 31 16.71 -1.72 10.25
C GLY A 31 16.77 -3.21 10.52
N LEU A 32 17.88 -3.63 11.11
CA LEU A 32 18.08 -5.00 11.56
C LEU A 32 17.45 -5.15 12.95
N ARG A 33 16.32 -5.84 12.99
CA ARG A 33 15.56 -6.05 14.22
C ARG A 33 15.73 -7.44 14.81
N TYR A 34 16.06 -8.40 13.97
CA TYR A 34 16.21 -9.80 14.39
C TYR A 34 17.58 -10.39 14.04
N TRP A 35 17.97 -10.39 12.76
CA TRP A 35 19.21 -11.02 12.32
C TRP A 35 20.42 -10.15 12.59
N LYS A 36 21.13 -10.45 13.66
CA LYS A 36 22.34 -9.74 14.13
C LYS A 36 23.60 -10.49 13.69
N ASP A 37 23.73 -10.83 12.43
CA ASP A 37 24.79 -11.67 11.88
C ASP A 37 25.81 -10.90 11.02
N GLY A 38 25.82 -9.59 11.12
CA GLY A 38 26.75 -8.74 10.38
C GLY A 38 26.24 -8.27 9.01
N ARG A 39 25.03 -8.66 8.62
CA ARG A 39 24.43 -8.13 7.39
C ARG A 39 24.14 -6.65 7.51
N ASP A 40 24.11 -5.95 6.38
CA ASP A 40 23.86 -4.52 6.31
C ASP A 40 22.50 -4.18 5.68
N VAL A 41 21.70 -5.19 5.32
CA VAL A 41 20.36 -5.00 4.71
C VAL A 41 19.29 -5.16 5.78
N PRO A 42 18.32 -4.22 5.86
CA PRO A 42 17.25 -4.31 6.84
C PRO A 42 16.39 -5.57 6.68
N ASP A 43 15.93 -6.12 7.79
CA ASP A 43 14.90 -7.17 7.82
C ASP A 43 13.49 -6.61 8.02
N VAL A 44 13.37 -5.36 8.46
CA VAL A 44 12.10 -4.64 8.58
C VAL A 44 12.25 -3.28 7.93
N ILE A 45 11.30 -2.93 7.04
CA ILE A 45 11.22 -1.61 6.42
C ILE A 45 9.77 -1.15 6.46
N LEU A 46 9.58 0.10 6.88
CA LEU A 46 8.29 0.80 6.86
C LEU A 46 8.47 2.09 6.06
N GLY A 47 7.48 2.43 5.25
CA GLY A 47 7.54 3.65 4.47
C GLY A 47 6.17 4.28 4.26
N ILE A 48 6.16 5.60 4.12
CA ILE A 48 4.99 6.38 3.76
C ILE A 48 5.39 7.28 2.60
N TYR A 49 4.59 7.26 1.55
CA TYR A 49 4.87 7.96 0.29
C TYR A 49 3.69 8.86 -0.04
N ASP A 50 3.95 10.15 -0.25
CA ASP A 50 2.95 11.10 -0.70
C ASP A 50 2.99 11.24 -2.21
N TYR A 51 1.85 10.99 -2.86
CA TYR A 51 1.69 11.16 -4.30
C TYR A 51 0.84 12.40 -4.56
N PRO A 52 1.33 13.34 -5.38
CA PRO A 52 0.58 14.54 -5.70
C PRO A 52 -0.58 14.26 -6.64
N GLU A 53 -1.57 15.13 -6.63
CA GLU A 53 -2.62 15.12 -7.65
C GLU A 53 -2.02 15.38 -9.03
N THR A 54 -2.47 14.62 -10.02
CA THR A 54 -2.12 14.81 -11.42
C THR A 54 -3.39 14.78 -12.27
N ALA A 55 -3.25 15.03 -13.57
CA ALA A 55 -4.37 14.90 -14.50
C ALA A 55 -4.91 13.47 -14.60
N LYS A 56 -4.14 12.49 -14.15
CA LYS A 56 -4.46 11.05 -14.28
C LYS A 56 -4.98 10.42 -13.01
N HIS A 57 -4.70 11.00 -11.84
CA HIS A 57 -5.13 10.45 -10.56
C HIS A 57 -5.23 11.55 -9.48
N PRO A 58 -6.10 11.37 -8.47
CA PRO A 58 -6.10 12.25 -7.31
C PRO A 58 -4.83 12.09 -6.47
N ALA A 59 -4.60 12.99 -5.54
CA ALA A 59 -3.56 12.81 -4.53
C ALA A 59 -3.87 11.58 -3.68
N PHE A 60 -2.84 10.82 -3.32
CA PHE A 60 -2.99 9.67 -2.44
C PHE A 60 -1.73 9.40 -1.63
N ASN A 61 -1.87 8.60 -0.59
CA ASN A 61 -0.77 8.13 0.23
C ASN A 61 -0.58 6.63 0.04
N LEU A 62 0.68 6.20 -0.03
CA LEU A 62 1.05 4.79 -0.04
C LEU A 62 1.72 4.45 1.29
N GLN A 63 1.22 3.43 1.96
CA GLN A 63 1.90 2.79 3.09
C GLN A 63 2.58 1.52 2.60
N MET A 64 3.84 1.38 2.96
CA MET A 64 4.65 0.22 2.65
C MET A 64 5.11 -0.45 3.93
N ARG A 65 4.96 -1.78 4.01
CA ARG A 65 5.49 -2.56 5.11
C ARG A 65 6.14 -3.84 4.59
N VAL A 66 7.38 -4.07 4.98
CA VAL A 66 8.07 -5.32 4.77
C VAL A 66 8.65 -5.78 6.09
N ASN A 67 8.33 -7.01 6.49
CA ASN A 67 8.83 -7.61 7.71
C ASN A 67 9.13 -9.08 7.47
N PHE A 68 10.40 -9.41 7.32
CA PHE A 68 10.85 -10.80 7.12
C PHE A 68 10.82 -11.63 8.40
N VAL A 69 10.65 -10.99 9.55
CA VAL A 69 10.61 -11.67 10.85
C VAL A 69 9.21 -12.15 11.19
N ASP A 70 8.20 -11.62 10.50
CA ASP A 70 6.82 -11.99 10.75
C ASP A 70 6.54 -13.40 10.24
N GLY A 71 6.36 -14.33 11.17
CA GLY A 71 6.03 -15.74 10.88
C GLY A 71 4.54 -16.02 10.87
N SER A 72 3.69 -15.01 11.04
CA SER A 72 2.24 -15.16 10.93
C SER A 72 1.81 -15.26 9.46
N GLU A 73 0.56 -15.65 9.22
CA GLU A 73 0.00 -15.58 7.88
C GLU A 73 0.04 -14.12 7.42
N SER A 74 0.78 -13.89 6.34
CA SER A 74 1.03 -12.52 5.89
C SER A 74 -0.04 -12.05 4.92
N ASP A 75 -0.51 -10.83 5.10
CA ASP A 75 -1.18 -10.06 4.08
C ASP A 75 -0.14 -9.62 3.05
N GLN A 76 0.13 -10.48 2.08
CA GLN A 76 0.98 -10.11 0.96
C GLN A 76 0.13 -9.57 -0.17
N GLY A 77 0.52 -8.45 -0.74
CA GLY A 77 -0.14 -7.90 -1.89
C GLY A 77 -0.33 -6.40 -1.82
N LEU A 78 -1.26 -5.94 -2.63
CA LEU A 78 -1.57 -4.52 -2.79
C LEU A 78 -3.05 -4.29 -2.52
N ARG A 79 -3.34 -3.26 -1.74
CA ARG A 79 -4.71 -2.81 -1.48
C ARG A 79 -4.84 -1.35 -1.92
N LEU A 80 -5.82 -1.06 -2.75
CA LEU A 80 -6.16 0.30 -3.16
C LEU A 80 -7.45 0.71 -2.47
N ILE A 81 -7.39 1.75 -1.65
CA ILE A 81 -8.53 2.24 -0.88
C ILE A 81 -8.98 3.57 -1.47
N GLY A 82 -10.18 3.59 -2.02
CA GLY A 82 -10.78 4.78 -2.60
C GLY A 82 -12.03 5.22 -1.85
N THR A 83 -12.64 6.29 -2.33
CA THR A 83 -13.88 6.84 -1.76
C THR A 83 -15.10 5.96 -2.02
N ASP A 84 -15.09 5.20 -3.10
CA ASP A 84 -16.21 4.37 -3.52
C ASP A 84 -16.01 2.88 -3.25
N GLY A 85 -14.83 2.50 -2.82
CA GLY A 85 -14.54 1.11 -2.52
C GLY A 85 -13.07 0.80 -2.33
N VAL A 86 -12.80 -0.49 -2.23
CA VAL A 86 -11.45 -1.03 -2.03
C VAL A 86 -11.21 -2.14 -3.04
N ILE A 87 -10.03 -2.15 -3.64
CA ILE A 87 -9.57 -3.25 -4.48
C ILE A 87 -8.42 -3.94 -3.75
N ILE A 88 -8.54 -5.25 -3.57
CA ILE A 88 -7.53 -6.08 -2.93
C ILE A 88 -6.96 -7.02 -3.98
N PHE A 89 -5.66 -6.88 -4.26
CA PHE A 89 -4.95 -7.76 -5.19
C PHE A 89 -4.28 -8.88 -4.40
N GLY A 90 -4.72 -10.11 -4.60
CA GLY A 90 -4.05 -11.30 -4.13
C GLY A 90 -3.10 -11.85 -5.20
N TRP A 91 -2.52 -13.02 -4.94
CA TRP A 91 -1.61 -13.67 -5.90
C TRP A 91 -2.34 -14.18 -7.14
N ASN A 92 -3.55 -14.72 -6.97
CA ASN A 92 -4.33 -15.36 -8.03
C ASN A 92 -5.73 -14.78 -8.18
N ASP A 93 -6.08 -13.77 -7.39
CA ASP A 93 -7.43 -13.23 -7.36
C ASP A 93 -7.41 -11.71 -7.15
N VAL A 94 -8.53 -11.11 -7.47
CA VAL A 94 -8.80 -9.69 -7.19
C VAL A 94 -10.17 -9.61 -6.54
N LYS A 95 -10.22 -8.94 -5.39
CA LYS A 95 -11.47 -8.69 -4.69
C LYS A 95 -11.81 -7.22 -4.75
N VAL A 96 -13.04 -6.90 -5.12
CA VAL A 96 -13.55 -5.53 -5.14
C VAL A 96 -14.65 -5.42 -4.10
N ILE A 97 -14.50 -4.48 -3.19
CA ILE A 97 -15.50 -4.15 -2.17
C ILE A 97 -15.97 -2.74 -2.49
N ARG A 98 -17.25 -2.60 -2.83
CA ARG A 98 -17.84 -1.28 -3.05
C ARG A 98 -18.48 -0.81 -1.75
N HIS A 99 -18.24 0.44 -1.40
CA HIS A 99 -18.89 1.08 -0.27
C HIS A 99 -19.36 2.48 -0.66
N LYS A 100 -20.31 3.01 0.10
CA LYS A 100 -20.82 4.36 -0.07
C LYS A 100 -20.60 5.12 1.20
N LEU A 101 -19.84 6.21 1.11
CA LEU A 101 -19.62 7.11 2.22
C LEU A 101 -20.80 8.05 2.36
N ASN A 102 -21.19 8.35 3.60
CA ASN A 102 -22.21 9.35 3.85
C ASN A 102 -21.60 10.75 3.63
N PRO A 103 -22.19 11.58 2.73
CA PRO A 103 -21.64 12.90 2.43
C PRO A 103 -21.95 13.95 3.51
N GLU A 104 -22.80 13.66 4.49
CA GLU A 104 -23.18 14.63 5.53
C GLU A 104 -21.98 14.98 6.42
N PRO A 105 -21.67 16.28 6.62
CA PRO A 105 -20.59 16.70 7.50
C PRO A 105 -20.79 16.19 8.93
N GLY A 106 -19.73 15.65 9.52
CA GLY A 106 -19.76 15.13 10.88
C GLY A 106 -20.26 13.68 11.01
N TYR A 107 -20.76 13.10 9.94
CA TYR A 107 -21.12 11.67 9.92
C TYR A 107 -19.87 10.86 9.59
N GLY A 108 -19.49 9.97 10.48
CA GLY A 108 -18.33 9.11 10.28
C GLY A 108 -18.70 7.76 9.69
N GLY A 109 -17.93 7.33 8.67
CA GLY A 109 -18.06 6.00 8.12
C GLY A 109 -18.85 5.90 6.82
N TRP A 110 -19.27 4.70 6.51
CA TRP A 110 -19.93 4.33 5.24
C TRP A 110 -21.32 3.76 5.51
N ASP A 111 -22.26 4.03 4.60
CA ASP A 111 -23.66 3.60 4.74
C ASP A 111 -23.85 2.12 4.39
N SER A 112 -23.15 1.66 3.36
CA SER A 112 -23.33 0.30 2.87
C SER A 112 -22.07 -0.19 2.14
N TYR A 113 -21.96 -1.49 1.97
CA TYR A 113 -20.90 -2.09 1.17
C TYR A 113 -21.43 -3.29 0.39
N GLU A 114 -20.76 -3.55 -0.74
CA GLU A 114 -20.99 -4.72 -1.57
C GLU A 114 -19.64 -5.33 -1.94
N THR A 115 -19.56 -6.64 -1.99
CA THR A 115 -18.34 -7.38 -2.36
C THR A 115 -18.55 -8.04 -3.72
N PHE A 116 -17.58 -7.87 -4.59
CA PHE A 116 -17.58 -8.44 -5.93
C PHE A 116 -16.49 -9.46 -6.15
#